data_88dda0e8b80797c8659ad74b564ceee6
#
_entry.id   88dda0e8b80797c8659ad74b564ceee6
#
_cell.length_a   1.000
_cell.length_b   1.000
_cell.length_c   1.000
_cell.angle_alpha   90.00
_cell.angle_beta   90.00
_cell.angle_gamma   90.00
#
_symmetry.space_group_name_H-M   'P 1'
#
loop_
_entity.id
_entity.type
_entity.pdbx_description
1 polymer ?
#
loop_
_entity_poly.entity_id
_entity_poly.type
_entity_poly.pdbx_seq_one_letter_code
_entity_poly.pdbx_strand_id
1 'polypeptide(L)'
;NDEKLSHLTITGVSMGHGRKGVTFFPVVPVEDPDPTKTLITYPDRDFNGANANKGTQTGAFYSYPSPVADNGYLIIKGKYALNQTDAPQEVSYVVEFEQSVAGTGGYIEVKPNHRYTVRITDADAFKLDVNITVTDWTDGGEFEYQPENEVSIGTLAAAGSTAIENNNTATVSLAETDYFSIPFTSNSEVECSIVYTSSPASAEWLKAE
;
A
#
# COMPACT_ATOMS: atom_id res chain seq x y z
N ASN A 1 26.41 -22.27 -4.62
CA ASN A 1 25.86 -21.45 -3.52
C ASN A 1 24.48 -21.92 -3.06
N ASP A 2 23.69 -22.57 -3.93
CA ASP A 2 22.35 -23.06 -3.56
C ASP A 2 22.40 -24.10 -2.43
N GLU A 3 23.46 -24.90 -2.35
CA GLU A 3 23.65 -25.87 -1.28
C GLU A 3 23.80 -25.19 0.07
N LYS A 4 24.64 -24.16 0.18
CA LYS A 4 24.85 -23.40 1.41
C LYS A 4 23.59 -22.66 1.84
N LEU A 5 22.85 -22.07 0.89
CA LEU A 5 21.60 -21.37 1.17
C LEU A 5 20.51 -22.32 1.68
N SER A 6 20.55 -23.60 1.31
CA SER A 6 19.60 -24.59 1.80
C SER A 6 19.76 -24.89 3.30
N HIS A 7 20.92 -24.56 3.87
CA HIS A 7 21.24 -24.74 5.28
C HIS A 7 20.82 -23.56 6.16
N LEU A 8 20.42 -22.45 5.56
CA LEU A 8 19.99 -21.25 6.26
C LEU A 8 18.47 -21.14 6.29
N THR A 9 17.91 -21.04 7.48
CA THR A 9 16.51 -20.72 7.72
C THR A 9 16.42 -19.36 8.40
N ILE A 10 15.72 -18.41 7.79
CA ILE A 10 15.54 -17.08 8.34
C ILE A 10 14.43 -17.10 9.40
N THR A 11 14.71 -16.58 10.58
CA THR A 11 13.75 -16.53 11.70
C THR A 11 13.27 -15.11 12.01
N GLY A 12 14.06 -14.09 11.66
CA GLY A 12 13.67 -12.72 11.91
C GLY A 12 14.48 -11.73 11.09
N VAL A 13 13.92 -10.54 10.93
CA VAL A 13 14.58 -9.40 10.30
C VAL A 13 14.24 -8.12 11.04
N SER A 14 15.22 -7.23 11.18
CA SER A 14 15.03 -5.87 11.65
C SER A 14 16.02 -4.92 10.98
N MET A 15 15.95 -3.65 11.31
CA MET A 15 16.85 -2.63 10.80
C MET A 15 17.41 -1.80 11.96
N GLY A 16 18.71 -1.66 11.97
CA GLY A 16 19.41 -0.72 12.86
C GLY A 16 19.61 0.63 12.18
N HIS A 17 19.86 1.64 12.98
CA HIS A 17 19.93 3.03 12.57
C HIS A 17 18.65 3.54 11.87
N GLY A 18 17.52 3.00 12.27
CA GLY A 18 16.22 3.44 11.79
C GLY A 18 15.74 4.71 12.48
N ARG A 19 14.85 5.45 11.85
CA ARG A 19 14.21 6.65 12.42
C ARG A 19 12.90 6.29 13.12
N LYS A 20 12.52 7.05 14.14
CA LYS A 20 11.26 6.87 14.88
C LYS A 20 10.06 7.48 14.16
N GLY A 21 10.29 8.33 13.19
CA GLY A 21 9.24 9.06 12.48
C GLY A 21 9.82 9.86 11.32
N VAL A 22 8.94 10.51 10.61
CA VAL A 22 9.24 11.33 9.44
C VAL A 22 8.24 12.48 9.39
N THR A 23 8.53 13.52 8.63
CA THR A 23 7.55 14.57 8.30
C THR A 23 6.38 13.97 7.51
N PHE A 24 5.19 14.54 7.65
CA PHE A 24 3.99 14.03 6.98
C PHE A 24 4.14 13.96 5.45
N PHE A 25 4.87 14.92 4.87
CA PHE A 25 5.24 14.92 3.46
C PHE A 25 6.76 14.87 3.33
N PRO A 26 7.37 13.66 3.34
CA PRO A 26 8.81 13.55 3.20
C PRO A 26 9.26 13.96 1.79
N VAL A 27 10.37 14.69 1.73
CA VAL A 27 11.02 15.10 0.48
C VAL A 27 12.07 14.09 0.03
N VAL A 28 12.43 14.14 -1.24
CA VAL A 28 13.51 13.32 -1.82
C VAL A 28 14.52 14.27 -2.48
N PRO A 29 15.82 14.20 -2.17
CA PRO A 29 16.46 13.32 -1.20
C PRO A 29 15.93 13.53 0.22
N VAL A 30 15.97 12.47 1.03
CA VAL A 30 15.47 12.52 2.40
C VAL A 30 16.36 13.44 3.22
N GLU A 31 15.78 14.55 3.66
CA GLU A 31 16.47 15.50 4.53
C GLU A 31 16.35 15.07 6.00
N ASP A 32 17.33 15.49 6.78
CA ASP A 32 17.27 15.32 8.22
C ASP A 32 16.50 16.49 8.85
N PRO A 33 15.24 16.31 9.25
CA PRO A 33 14.46 17.39 9.86
C PRO A 33 14.90 17.70 11.28
N ASP A 34 15.66 16.80 11.93
CA ASP A 34 16.09 16.92 13.31
C ASP A 34 17.57 16.56 13.46
N PRO A 35 18.45 17.58 13.64
CA PRO A 35 19.87 17.35 13.88
C PRO A 35 20.16 16.65 15.22
N THR A 36 19.18 16.58 16.14
CA THR A 36 19.31 15.89 17.44
C THR A 36 18.73 14.47 17.38
N LYS A 37 18.47 13.95 16.19
CA LYS A 37 17.84 12.66 15.95
C LYS A 37 18.47 11.53 16.77
N THR A 38 17.62 10.72 17.37
CA THR A 38 18.01 9.45 17.95
C THR A 38 17.67 8.33 16.95
N LEU A 39 18.71 7.68 16.43
CA LEU A 39 18.53 6.46 15.64
C LEU A 39 18.23 5.29 16.57
N ILE A 40 17.40 4.39 16.12
CA ILE A 40 16.96 3.20 16.87
C ILE A 40 17.19 1.94 16.07
N THR A 41 17.17 0.81 16.76
CA THR A 41 16.97 -0.50 16.13
C THR A 41 15.50 -0.84 16.23
N TYR A 42 14.87 -1.14 15.09
CA TYR A 42 13.49 -1.58 15.09
C TYR A 42 13.34 -2.96 15.73
N PRO A 43 12.15 -3.28 16.28
CA PRO A 43 11.86 -4.63 16.75
C PRO A 43 12.00 -5.67 15.65
N ASP A 44 12.42 -6.86 16.03
CA ASP A 44 12.47 -8.00 15.10
C ASP A 44 11.06 -8.29 14.54
N ARG A 45 11.03 -8.60 13.26
CA ARG A 45 9.86 -9.15 12.59
C ARG A 45 10.10 -10.63 12.36
N ASP A 46 9.18 -11.45 12.83
CA ASP A 46 9.23 -12.89 12.64
C ASP A 46 9.11 -13.26 11.16
N PHE A 47 9.99 -14.11 10.73
CA PHE A 47 10.07 -14.57 9.34
C PHE A 47 9.52 -16.00 9.15
N ASN A 48 8.95 -16.59 10.20
CA ASN A 48 8.36 -17.94 10.22
C ASN A 48 9.26 -19.05 9.66
N GLY A 49 10.58 -18.90 9.76
CA GLY A 49 11.54 -19.90 9.38
C GLY A 49 11.61 -20.20 7.87
N ALA A 50 11.43 -19.18 7.03
CA ALA A 50 11.56 -19.35 5.59
C ALA A 50 12.98 -19.78 5.20
N ASN A 51 13.09 -20.82 4.35
CA ASN A 51 14.37 -21.23 3.82
C ASN A 51 14.90 -20.20 2.82
N ALA A 52 16.16 -19.77 3.00
CA ALA A 52 16.75 -18.68 2.24
C ALA A 52 16.85 -18.92 0.72
N ASN A 53 16.93 -20.19 0.26
CA ASN A 53 17.03 -20.49 -1.17
C ASN A 53 15.70 -20.77 -1.86
N LYS A 54 14.60 -20.87 -1.11
CA LYS A 54 13.28 -21.26 -1.65
C LYS A 54 12.17 -20.28 -1.32
N GLY A 55 12.43 -19.28 -0.48
CA GLY A 55 11.42 -18.39 0.02
C GLY A 55 11.52 -16.98 -0.54
N THR A 56 10.38 -16.40 -0.85
CA THR A 56 10.23 -14.95 -1.02
C THR A 56 9.21 -14.46 -0.01
N GLN A 57 9.61 -13.50 0.80
CA GLN A 57 8.74 -12.85 1.76
C GLN A 57 8.50 -11.41 1.32
N THR A 58 7.26 -11.10 1.01
CA THR A 58 6.84 -9.71 0.72
C THR A 58 6.33 -9.04 1.98
N GLY A 59 6.55 -7.72 2.10
CA GLY A 59 6.14 -6.96 3.28
C GLY A 59 6.81 -7.44 4.57
N ALA A 60 8.02 -7.98 4.45
CA ALA A 60 8.75 -8.52 5.60
C ALA A 60 9.03 -7.47 6.67
N PHE A 61 9.27 -6.23 6.24
CA PHE A 61 9.67 -5.16 7.12
C PHE A 61 9.30 -3.79 6.53
N TYR A 62 8.95 -2.83 7.38
CA TYR A 62 8.67 -1.45 7.01
C TYR A 62 9.51 -0.52 7.87
N SER A 63 10.07 0.53 7.26
CA SER A 63 10.82 1.56 7.97
C SER A 63 10.38 2.95 7.56
N TYR A 64 10.71 3.94 8.38
CA TYR A 64 10.59 5.32 7.98
C TYR A 64 11.69 5.72 7.01
N PRO A 65 11.46 6.72 6.14
CA PRO A 65 12.50 7.30 5.31
C PRO A 65 13.72 7.75 6.12
N SER A 66 14.91 7.55 5.54
CA SER A 66 16.17 7.76 6.23
C SER A 66 17.24 8.17 5.21
N PRO A 67 17.99 9.27 5.43
CA PRO A 67 19.05 9.67 4.52
C PRO A 67 20.25 8.72 4.58
N VAL A 68 21.08 8.77 3.54
CA VAL A 68 22.32 8.00 3.44
C VAL A 68 23.20 8.15 4.69
N ALA A 69 23.25 9.36 5.27
CA ALA A 69 24.08 9.67 6.43
C ALA A 69 23.70 8.91 7.73
N ASP A 70 22.55 8.26 7.76
CA ASP A 70 22.15 7.43 8.89
C ASP A 70 22.86 6.08 8.93
N ASN A 71 23.48 5.67 7.82
CA ASN A 71 24.20 4.41 7.68
C ASN A 71 23.37 3.23 8.19
N GLY A 72 22.18 3.06 7.61
CA GLY A 72 21.26 1.98 7.95
C GLY A 72 21.86 0.60 7.70
N TYR A 73 21.50 -0.37 8.50
CA TYR A 73 21.89 -1.77 8.32
C TYR A 73 20.74 -2.71 8.67
N LEU A 74 20.74 -3.87 8.02
CA LEU A 74 19.79 -4.94 8.33
C LEU A 74 20.39 -5.90 9.34
N ILE A 75 19.54 -6.41 10.22
CA ILE A 75 19.86 -7.50 11.13
C ILE A 75 19.00 -8.69 10.67
N ILE A 76 19.66 -9.71 10.15
CA ILE A 76 19.00 -10.93 9.66
C ILE A 76 19.34 -12.06 10.62
N LYS A 77 18.34 -12.56 11.32
CA LYS A 77 18.44 -13.65 12.26
C LYS A 77 18.00 -14.96 11.62
N GLY A 78 18.65 -16.03 11.98
CA GLY A 78 18.33 -17.33 11.41
C GLY A 78 18.94 -18.49 12.17
N LYS A 79 18.77 -19.65 11.58
CA LYS A 79 19.39 -20.90 12.00
C LYS A 79 20.18 -21.45 10.82
N TYR A 80 21.45 -21.73 11.06
CA TYR A 80 22.35 -22.28 10.05
C TYR A 80 22.85 -23.66 10.48
N ALA A 81 22.76 -24.63 9.60
CA ALA A 81 23.35 -25.96 9.78
C ALA A 81 24.59 -26.09 8.90
N LEU A 82 25.71 -26.52 9.46
CA LEU A 82 26.94 -26.72 8.68
C LEU A 82 26.79 -27.83 7.65
N ASN A 83 26.07 -28.89 8.01
CA ASN A 83 25.67 -29.99 7.15
C ASN A 83 24.20 -30.32 7.37
N GLN A 84 23.57 -31.01 6.43
CA GLN A 84 22.14 -31.38 6.53
C GLN A 84 21.79 -32.24 7.76
N THR A 85 22.79 -32.94 8.36
CA THR A 85 22.63 -33.79 9.53
C THR A 85 22.93 -33.12 10.84
N ASP A 86 23.50 -31.91 10.81
CA ASP A 86 23.91 -31.19 12.01
C ASP A 86 22.73 -30.40 12.63
N ALA A 87 22.77 -30.28 13.93
CA ALA A 87 21.82 -29.41 14.63
C ALA A 87 22.04 -27.95 14.20
N PRO A 88 21.01 -27.25 13.74
CA PRO A 88 21.14 -25.84 13.35
C PRO A 88 21.53 -24.97 14.54
N GLN A 89 22.45 -24.05 14.30
CA GLN A 89 22.88 -23.05 15.29
C GLN A 89 22.22 -21.70 14.99
N GLU A 90 21.91 -20.95 16.04
CA GLU A 90 21.41 -19.58 15.93
C GLU A 90 22.51 -18.68 15.34
N VAL A 91 22.15 -17.92 14.32
CA VAL A 91 23.03 -16.98 13.64
C VAL A 91 22.36 -15.59 13.55
N SER A 92 23.19 -14.56 13.57
CA SER A 92 22.73 -13.19 13.37
C SER A 92 23.73 -12.47 12.49
N TYR A 93 23.26 -11.97 11.37
CA TYR A 93 24.06 -11.25 10.40
C TYR A 93 23.72 -9.77 10.44
N VAL A 94 24.74 -8.94 10.48
CA VAL A 94 24.62 -7.50 10.26
C VAL A 94 25.02 -7.24 8.82
N VAL A 95 24.09 -6.72 8.04
CA VAL A 95 24.26 -6.45 6.61
C VAL A 95 24.09 -4.96 6.40
N GLU A 96 25.14 -4.27 5.98
CA GLU A 96 25.09 -2.86 5.65
C GLU A 96 24.10 -2.63 4.52
N PHE A 97 23.26 -1.60 4.66
CA PHE A 97 22.25 -1.28 3.65
C PHE A 97 22.90 -0.48 2.53
N GLU A 98 23.72 -1.18 1.76
CA GLU A 98 24.52 -0.64 0.68
C GLU A 98 24.14 -1.22 -0.67
N GLN A 99 24.24 -0.40 -1.70
CA GLN A 99 24.12 -0.88 -3.07
C GLN A 99 25.50 -1.28 -3.59
N SER A 100 25.66 -2.56 -3.86
CA SER A 100 26.87 -3.07 -4.53
C SER A 100 26.77 -2.81 -6.03
N VAL A 101 27.15 -1.63 -6.47
CA VAL A 101 27.44 -1.35 -7.87
C VAL A 101 28.95 -1.40 -8.04
N ALA A 102 29.43 -2.17 -9.01
CA ALA A 102 30.86 -2.29 -9.29
C ALA A 102 31.51 -0.90 -9.41
N GLY A 103 32.31 -0.53 -8.41
CA GLY A 103 33.12 0.70 -8.40
C GLY A 103 32.55 1.90 -7.64
N THR A 104 31.34 1.86 -7.13
CA THR A 104 30.73 2.94 -6.35
C THR A 104 29.79 2.37 -5.28
N GLY A 105 30.34 1.65 -4.32
CA GLY A 105 29.59 1.21 -3.15
C GLY A 105 29.28 2.38 -2.22
N GLY A 106 28.11 2.38 -1.60
CA GLY A 106 27.73 3.36 -0.61
C GLY A 106 26.35 3.04 -0.03
N TYR A 107 26.09 3.57 1.15
CA TYR A 107 24.81 3.40 1.80
C TYR A 107 23.65 3.87 0.95
N ILE A 108 22.54 3.17 1.03
CA ILE A 108 21.33 3.46 0.29
C ILE A 108 20.44 4.37 1.12
N GLU A 109 19.90 5.42 0.51
CA GLU A 109 18.84 6.22 1.06
C GLU A 109 17.55 5.38 1.16
N VAL A 110 16.90 5.40 2.30
CA VAL A 110 15.56 4.82 2.45
C VAL A 110 14.53 5.86 2.05
N LYS A 111 14.10 5.82 0.81
CA LYS A 111 13.14 6.76 0.24
C LYS A 111 11.70 6.43 0.63
N PRO A 112 10.82 7.43 0.75
CA PRO A 112 9.39 7.19 0.89
C PRO A 112 8.85 6.48 -0.36
N ASN A 113 7.86 5.62 -0.18
CA ASN A 113 7.16 4.92 -1.28
C ASN A 113 8.08 4.08 -2.20
N HIS A 114 9.15 3.53 -1.64
CA HIS A 114 10.03 2.63 -2.37
C HIS A 114 10.02 1.24 -1.76
N ARG A 115 10.22 0.24 -2.59
CA ARG A 115 10.41 -1.14 -2.19
C ARG A 115 11.88 -1.51 -2.33
N TYR A 116 12.41 -2.12 -1.29
CA TYR A 116 13.76 -2.65 -1.26
C TYR A 116 13.67 -4.18 -1.25
N THR A 117 14.29 -4.79 -2.25
CA THR A 117 14.38 -6.25 -2.34
C THR A 117 15.78 -6.67 -1.94
N VAL A 118 15.87 -7.42 -0.87
CA VAL A 118 17.13 -7.99 -0.36
C VAL A 118 17.18 -9.45 -0.79
N ARG A 119 18.12 -9.74 -1.67
CA ARG A 119 18.35 -11.10 -2.17
C ARG A 119 19.61 -11.67 -1.52
N ILE A 120 19.46 -12.73 -0.77
CA ILE A 120 20.58 -13.49 -0.22
C ILE A 120 21.21 -14.30 -1.34
N THR A 121 22.49 -14.12 -1.57
CA THR A 121 23.24 -14.76 -2.67
C THR A 121 24.22 -15.82 -2.19
N ASP A 122 24.72 -15.70 -0.97
CA ASP A 122 25.53 -16.73 -0.30
C ASP A 122 25.39 -16.61 1.21
N ALA A 123 25.62 -17.69 1.94
CA ALA A 123 25.56 -17.75 3.39
C ALA A 123 26.52 -18.79 3.95
N ASP A 124 27.15 -18.45 5.07
CA ASP A 124 27.83 -19.41 5.94
C ASP A 124 27.53 -19.07 7.41
N ALA A 125 28.16 -19.74 8.35
CA ALA A 125 27.92 -19.53 9.79
C ALA A 125 28.31 -18.12 10.26
N PHE A 126 29.13 -17.38 9.52
CA PHE A 126 29.71 -16.11 9.95
C PHE A 126 29.36 -14.95 9.01
N LYS A 127 29.02 -15.24 7.75
CA LYS A 127 28.85 -14.23 6.70
C LYS A 127 27.58 -14.51 5.89
N LEU A 128 26.92 -13.43 5.53
CA LEU A 128 25.79 -13.41 4.62
C LEU A 128 26.07 -12.41 3.50
N ASP A 129 26.07 -12.91 2.27
CA ASP A 129 26.18 -12.05 1.10
C ASP A 129 24.78 -11.75 0.56
N VAL A 130 24.51 -10.50 0.30
CA VAL A 130 23.23 -10.03 -0.18
C VAL A 130 23.37 -9.09 -1.37
N ASN A 131 22.32 -9.02 -2.17
CA ASN A 131 22.15 -8.01 -3.20
C ASN A 131 20.87 -7.22 -2.91
N ILE A 132 20.97 -5.90 -2.85
CA ILE A 132 19.84 -5.02 -2.56
C ILE A 132 19.46 -4.27 -3.84
N THR A 133 18.22 -4.44 -4.28
CA THR A 133 17.63 -3.70 -5.38
C THR A 133 16.54 -2.78 -4.89
N VAL A 134 16.52 -1.57 -5.45
CA VAL A 134 15.55 -0.54 -5.13
C VAL A 134 14.59 -0.42 -6.31
N THR A 135 13.31 -0.50 -6.05
CA THR A 135 12.27 -0.25 -7.05
C THR A 135 11.27 0.73 -6.47
N ASP A 136 10.74 1.57 -7.32
CA ASP A 136 9.59 2.36 -6.94
C ASP A 136 8.49 1.41 -6.49
N TRP A 137 7.76 1.80 -5.46
CA TRP A 137 6.54 1.11 -5.13
C TRP A 137 5.66 1.25 -6.36
N THR A 138 5.45 0.15 -7.07
CA THR A 138 4.54 0.16 -8.21
C THR A 138 3.23 0.72 -7.71
N ASP A 139 2.81 1.82 -8.33
CA ASP A 139 1.52 2.41 -8.12
C ASP A 139 0.50 1.28 -8.18
N GLY A 140 -0.22 1.06 -7.11
CA GLY A 140 -1.24 0.00 -7.02
C GLY A 140 -2.46 0.29 -7.89
N GLY A 141 -2.31 1.16 -8.88
CA GLY A 141 -3.36 1.79 -9.64
C GLY A 141 -3.83 3.06 -8.94
N GLU A 142 -4.40 3.95 -9.66
CA GLU A 142 -5.17 5.05 -9.10
C GLU A 142 -6.24 4.44 -8.19
N PHE A 143 -6.08 4.60 -6.90
CA PHE A 143 -7.22 4.52 -6.01
C PHE A 143 -8.02 5.79 -6.31
N GLU A 144 -8.97 5.71 -7.21
CA GLU A 144 -10.07 6.64 -7.16
C GLU A 144 -10.66 6.52 -5.76
N TYR A 145 -10.40 7.53 -4.94
CA TYR A 145 -11.16 7.71 -3.72
C TYR A 145 -12.58 8.03 -4.19
N GLN A 146 -13.41 7.00 -4.30
CA GLN A 146 -14.85 7.21 -4.40
C GLN A 146 -15.30 7.54 -2.98
N PRO A 147 -15.73 8.77 -2.73
CA PRO A 147 -16.34 9.09 -1.44
C PRO A 147 -17.48 8.11 -1.20
N GLU A 148 -17.55 7.57 0.00
CA GLU A 148 -18.70 6.77 0.42
C GLU A 148 -19.95 7.62 0.16
N ASN A 149 -20.92 7.09 -0.58
CA ASN A 149 -22.20 7.74 -0.92
C ASN A 149 -22.13 8.81 -2.02
N GLU A 150 -21.36 8.59 -3.07
CA GLU A 150 -21.47 9.42 -4.27
C GLU A 150 -22.70 9.02 -5.09
N VAL A 151 -23.60 9.98 -5.33
CA VAL A 151 -24.73 9.85 -6.22
C VAL A 151 -24.56 10.81 -7.38
N SER A 152 -24.46 10.33 -8.59
CA SER A 152 -24.42 11.14 -9.80
C SER A 152 -25.75 11.04 -10.53
N ILE A 153 -26.41 12.17 -10.77
CA ILE A 153 -27.67 12.25 -11.50
C ILE A 153 -27.37 12.52 -12.96
N GLY A 154 -27.85 11.65 -13.81
CA GLY A 154 -27.74 11.81 -15.26
C GLY A 154 -28.77 12.77 -15.84
N THR A 155 -28.83 12.82 -17.16
CA THR A 155 -29.80 13.65 -17.87
C THR A 155 -31.21 13.06 -17.74
N LEU A 156 -32.17 13.88 -17.30
CA LEU A 156 -33.56 13.46 -17.23
C LEU A 156 -34.07 13.08 -18.61
N ALA A 157 -34.81 12.00 -18.68
CA ALA A 157 -35.50 11.59 -19.89
C ALA A 157 -37.01 11.61 -19.69
N ALA A 158 -37.73 11.92 -20.72
CA ALA A 158 -39.18 12.03 -20.68
C ALA A 158 -39.84 11.21 -21.78
N ALA A 159 -41.09 10.82 -21.54
CA ALA A 159 -41.95 10.20 -22.52
C ALA A 159 -43.35 10.84 -22.51
N GLY A 160 -44.11 10.66 -23.58
CA GLY A 160 -45.42 11.26 -23.74
C GLY A 160 -45.33 12.75 -23.95
N SER A 161 -46.20 13.50 -23.26
CA SER A 161 -46.29 14.95 -23.31
C SER A 161 -45.41 15.63 -22.25
N THR A 162 -44.54 14.91 -21.58
CA THR A 162 -43.66 15.43 -20.56
C THR A 162 -42.57 16.29 -21.17
N ALA A 163 -42.44 17.52 -20.71
CA ALA A 163 -41.35 18.42 -21.10
C ALA A 163 -40.32 18.57 -19.95
N ILE A 164 -39.04 18.49 -20.29
CA ILE A 164 -37.94 18.65 -19.35
C ILE A 164 -37.25 19.99 -19.60
N GLU A 165 -37.15 20.80 -18.58
CA GLU A 165 -36.47 22.11 -18.58
C GLU A 165 -35.24 22.08 -17.69
N ASN A 166 -34.08 22.53 -18.22
CA ASN A 166 -32.85 22.70 -17.48
C ASN A 166 -32.37 21.44 -16.71
N ASN A 167 -32.76 20.24 -17.13
CA ASN A 167 -32.40 18.97 -16.52
C ASN A 167 -32.76 18.81 -15.02
N ASN A 168 -33.67 19.64 -14.52
CA ASN A 168 -34.10 19.60 -13.11
C ASN A 168 -35.60 19.85 -12.92
N THR A 169 -36.30 20.17 -13.98
CA THR A 169 -37.75 20.42 -13.95
C THR A 169 -38.42 19.61 -15.02
N ALA A 170 -39.40 18.83 -14.66
CA ALA A 170 -40.26 18.11 -15.61
C ALA A 170 -41.70 18.61 -15.47
N THR A 171 -42.30 19.02 -16.57
CA THR A 171 -43.72 19.31 -16.66
C THR A 171 -44.43 18.12 -17.24
N VAL A 172 -45.28 17.47 -16.45
CA VAL A 172 -45.97 16.24 -16.80
C VAL A 172 -47.46 16.53 -16.98
N SER A 173 -48.07 16.06 -18.07
CA SER A 173 -49.51 16.07 -18.20
C SER A 173 -50.11 14.92 -17.41
N LEU A 174 -51.45 14.96 -17.16
CA LEU A 174 -52.12 13.90 -16.42
C LEU A 174 -52.51 12.70 -17.27
N ALA A 175 -51.79 12.42 -18.35
CA ALA A 175 -52.01 11.25 -19.17
C ALA A 175 -51.27 10.03 -18.58
N GLU A 176 -51.92 8.85 -18.58
CA GLU A 176 -51.35 7.60 -18.02
C GLU A 176 -50.05 7.15 -18.68
N THR A 177 -49.72 7.67 -19.85
CA THR A 177 -48.53 7.32 -20.62
C THR A 177 -47.37 8.30 -20.42
N ASP A 178 -47.61 9.37 -19.65
CA ASP A 178 -46.61 10.40 -19.43
C ASP A 178 -45.76 10.06 -18.20
N TYR A 179 -44.47 9.96 -18.44
CA TYR A 179 -43.54 9.75 -17.35
C TYR A 179 -42.21 10.49 -17.59
N PHE A 180 -41.44 10.64 -16.57
CA PHE A 180 -40.04 11.02 -16.68
C PHE A 180 -39.18 10.06 -15.87
N SER A 181 -37.96 9.91 -16.28
CA SER A 181 -36.99 9.11 -15.54
C SER A 181 -35.78 9.92 -15.14
N ILE A 182 -35.29 9.65 -13.97
CA ILE A 182 -34.09 10.23 -13.41
C ILE A 182 -33.03 9.14 -13.35
N PRO A 183 -32.18 9.02 -14.38
CA PRO A 183 -31.07 8.07 -14.31
C PRO A 183 -30.07 8.54 -13.28
N PHE A 184 -29.62 7.63 -12.44
CA PHE A 184 -28.55 7.92 -11.49
C PHE A 184 -27.61 6.74 -11.40
N THR A 185 -26.38 7.02 -10.99
CA THR A 185 -25.39 6.03 -10.58
C THR A 185 -25.00 6.28 -9.15
N SER A 186 -24.91 5.23 -8.37
CA SER A 186 -24.47 5.30 -6.97
C SER A 186 -23.56 4.13 -6.65
N ASN A 187 -22.62 4.37 -5.76
CA ASN A 187 -21.76 3.33 -5.20
C ASN A 187 -22.31 2.73 -3.89
N SER A 188 -23.50 3.19 -3.47
CA SER A 188 -24.18 2.72 -2.26
C SER A 188 -25.69 2.60 -2.50
N GLU A 189 -26.40 2.00 -1.56
CA GLU A 189 -27.86 1.93 -1.57
C GLU A 189 -28.45 3.34 -1.48
N VAL A 190 -29.44 3.63 -2.34
CA VAL A 190 -30.09 4.94 -2.45
C VAL A 190 -31.55 4.80 -2.09
N GLU A 191 -32.00 5.61 -1.17
CA GLU A 191 -33.42 5.76 -0.85
C GLU A 191 -33.97 6.99 -1.59
N CYS A 192 -35.03 6.78 -2.37
CA CYS A 192 -35.70 7.85 -3.09
C CYS A 192 -37.01 8.22 -2.37
N SER A 193 -37.24 9.49 -2.18
CA SER A 193 -38.49 10.01 -1.62
C SER A 193 -39.10 11.08 -2.49
N ILE A 194 -40.43 11.16 -2.50
CA ILE A 194 -41.17 12.21 -3.20
C ILE A 194 -41.70 13.19 -2.15
N VAL A 195 -41.32 14.44 -2.31
CA VAL A 195 -41.76 15.53 -1.44
C VAL A 195 -42.70 16.44 -2.20
N TYR A 196 -43.93 16.55 -1.76
CA TYR A 196 -44.93 17.42 -2.34
C TYR A 196 -44.87 18.81 -1.66
N THR A 197 -44.55 19.85 -2.44
CA THR A 197 -44.38 21.22 -1.92
C THR A 197 -45.65 22.05 -1.95
N SER A 198 -46.69 21.58 -2.66
CA SER A 198 -47.99 22.24 -2.69
C SER A 198 -49.08 21.21 -2.40
N SER A 199 -49.89 21.54 -1.38
CA SER A 199 -51.06 20.78 -0.98
C SER A 199 -52.10 20.65 -2.11
N PRO A 200 -52.89 19.63 -2.22
CA PRO A 200 -53.49 18.80 -1.18
C PRO A 200 -53.28 17.29 -1.36
N ALA A 201 -53.92 16.48 -0.52
CA ALA A 201 -53.91 15.00 -0.54
C ALA A 201 -54.26 14.34 -1.91
N SER A 202 -54.59 15.10 -2.91
CA SER A 202 -54.79 14.66 -4.30
C SER A 202 -53.43 14.51 -5.10
N ALA A 203 -52.30 14.75 -4.46
CA ALA A 203 -50.99 14.68 -5.15
C ALA A 203 -50.39 13.26 -5.14
N GLU A 204 -51.05 12.25 -4.56
CA GLU A 204 -50.62 10.85 -4.62
C GLU A 204 -50.71 10.19 -6.02
N TRP A 205 -50.93 11.02 -7.04
CA TRP A 205 -50.88 10.54 -8.43
C TRP A 205 -49.50 10.24 -8.95
N LEU A 206 -48.49 10.87 -8.36
CA LEU A 206 -47.09 10.61 -8.71
C LEU A 206 -46.57 9.44 -7.86
N LYS A 207 -46.04 8.42 -8.49
CA LYS A 207 -45.48 7.25 -7.86
C LYS A 207 -44.06 7.03 -8.38
N ALA A 208 -43.18 6.60 -7.51
CA ALA A 208 -41.89 6.04 -7.90
C ALA A 208 -42.05 4.55 -8.12
N GLU A 209 -41.54 4.06 -9.23
CA GLU A 209 -41.46 2.62 -9.56
C GLU A 209 -40.01 2.13 -9.41
#